data_9bd29d798e88ceb34e6bfe8aa2beca38
#
_entry.id   9bd29d798e88ceb34e6bfe8aa2beca38
#
_cell.length_a   1.000
_cell.length_b   1.000
_cell.length_c   1.000
_cell.angle_alpha   90.00
_cell.angle_beta   90.00
_cell.angle_gamma   90.00
#
_symmetry.space_group_name_H-M   'P 1'
#
loop_
_entity.id
_entity.type
_entity.pdbx_description
1 polymer ?
#
loop_
_entity_poly.entity_id
_entity_poly.type
_entity_poly.pdbx_seq_one_letter_code
_entity_poly.pdbx_strand_id
1 'polypeptide(L)'
;SVDVVIIGGGFTGVATAVELSERGLKVAIVESNKIGWGATGRNGGQVTGSLSGEGAMHKQMSKTLGKEVDDFIWNLRWRGHEIIKSRVAKYGINCDLKHGHLHAAMKPVHMQELQASYDEAMRRGMSDEVTLLDAQGMRNHLQSDLYCGAIKNTRNMHLHPLNLCIGEAKAAESLGALIFEHSEVLDIIHGDKPAVVTAHGRIDAKQVLLAGDVYHKLERKKLKGMIFPAMGGIVTTKPLGDLARELNPQQLAVYDCRFVLDYYRMTADGRLLFGGGANYSGRDSRDIAGELLPCIERTFPALKGVQIDFQWSCAMGIVMNRIPQLGKVSDNVWYCQGYSGHGVATTHIMGEIMANAMTGTLEKFDTFAACKHIKVPMGDVFGNPMLAVGMWYYGMLEKLR
;
A
#
# COMPACT_ATOMS: atom_id res chain seq x y z
N SER A 1 14.57 27.69 6.30
CA SER A 1 13.10 27.58 6.15
C SER A 1 12.78 27.05 4.75
N VAL A 2 11.69 26.33 4.63
CA VAL A 2 11.21 25.70 3.41
C VAL A 2 9.73 26.02 3.16
N ASP A 3 9.20 25.70 1.98
CA ASP A 3 7.76 25.86 1.73
C ASP A 3 6.97 24.76 2.44
N VAL A 4 7.43 23.50 2.36
CA VAL A 4 6.77 22.36 2.96
C VAL A 4 7.76 21.48 3.70
N VAL A 5 7.44 21.12 4.97
CA VAL A 5 8.10 20.01 5.68
C VAL A 5 7.18 18.80 5.67
N ILE A 6 7.72 17.66 5.31
CA ILE A 6 7.04 16.36 5.29
C ILE A 6 7.62 15.49 6.39
N ILE A 7 6.80 14.99 7.29
CA ILE A 7 7.17 14.10 8.38
C ILE A 7 6.87 12.67 7.96
N GLY A 8 7.93 11.89 7.71
CA GLY A 8 7.89 10.51 7.25
C GLY A 8 8.41 10.34 5.83
N GLY A 9 9.44 9.49 5.69
CA GLY A 9 10.13 9.13 4.44
C GLY A 9 9.61 7.86 3.78
N GLY A 10 8.34 7.51 3.99
CA GLY A 10 7.66 6.44 3.25
C GLY A 10 7.10 6.92 1.91
N PHE A 11 6.41 6.04 1.18
CA PHE A 11 5.84 6.38 -0.14
C PHE A 11 4.98 7.64 -0.12
N THR A 12 4.11 7.83 0.87
CA THR A 12 3.27 9.03 0.96
C THR A 12 4.12 10.30 0.98
N GLY A 13 5.12 10.34 1.85
CA GLY A 13 5.97 11.51 2.01
C GLY A 13 6.84 11.75 0.78
N VAL A 14 7.49 10.70 0.29
CA VAL A 14 8.39 10.77 -0.87
C VAL A 14 7.61 11.11 -2.14
N ALA A 15 6.45 10.47 -2.36
CA ALA A 15 5.60 10.76 -3.52
C ALA A 15 5.11 12.22 -3.52
N THR A 16 4.70 12.74 -2.35
CA THR A 16 4.32 14.16 -2.21
C THR A 16 5.51 15.09 -2.45
N ALA A 17 6.70 14.71 -1.95
CA ALA A 17 7.90 15.52 -2.12
C ALA A 17 8.30 15.65 -3.60
N VAL A 18 8.25 14.57 -4.37
CA VAL A 18 8.50 14.62 -5.82
C VAL A 18 7.53 15.58 -6.50
N GLU A 19 6.21 15.44 -6.24
CA GLU A 19 5.17 16.30 -6.81
C GLU A 19 5.39 17.79 -6.51
N LEU A 20 5.70 18.11 -5.25
CA LEU A 20 5.91 19.49 -4.82
C LEU A 20 7.22 20.07 -5.38
N SER A 21 8.29 19.25 -5.41
CA SER A 21 9.59 19.69 -5.94
C SER A 21 9.56 19.87 -7.46
N GLU A 22 8.80 19.07 -8.20
CA GLU A 22 8.54 19.29 -9.65
C GLU A 22 7.81 20.61 -9.92
N ARG A 23 7.05 21.13 -8.94
CA ARG A 23 6.38 22.43 -9.00
C ARG A 23 7.27 23.57 -8.52
N GLY A 24 8.52 23.29 -8.18
CA GLY A 24 9.51 24.32 -7.76
C GLY A 24 9.40 24.73 -6.30
N LEU A 25 8.64 24.01 -5.44
CA LEU A 25 8.60 24.31 -4.02
C LEU A 25 9.86 23.78 -3.32
N LYS A 26 10.30 24.49 -2.28
CA LYS A 26 11.36 24.02 -1.37
C LYS A 26 10.77 23.04 -0.37
N VAL A 27 11.16 21.79 -0.46
CA VAL A 27 10.64 20.69 0.37
C VAL A 27 11.73 20.14 1.27
N ALA A 28 11.35 19.77 2.50
CA ALA A 28 12.19 18.97 3.39
C ALA A 28 11.43 17.75 3.86
N ILE A 29 12.03 16.56 3.76
CA ILE A 29 11.55 15.31 4.39
C ILE A 29 12.32 15.10 5.68
N VAL A 30 11.62 14.82 6.77
CA VAL A 30 12.21 14.49 8.07
C VAL A 30 11.75 13.07 8.44
N GLU A 31 12.70 12.14 8.47
CA GLU A 31 12.48 10.72 8.69
C GLU A 31 13.22 10.24 9.95
N SER A 32 12.53 9.52 10.81
CA SER A 32 13.10 9.03 12.08
C SER A 32 14.19 7.98 11.90
N ASN A 33 14.09 7.20 10.82
CA ASN A 33 15.06 6.14 10.48
C ASN A 33 15.72 6.43 9.13
N LYS A 34 15.47 5.59 8.14
CA LYS A 34 15.90 5.72 6.75
C LYS A 34 14.70 5.80 5.82
N ILE A 35 14.89 6.38 4.66
CA ILE A 35 13.89 6.38 3.60
C ILE A 35 13.38 4.96 3.36
N GLY A 36 12.04 4.81 3.38
CA GLY A 36 11.37 3.54 3.16
C GLY A 36 11.42 2.54 4.31
N TRP A 37 11.88 2.93 5.50
CA TRP A 37 12.05 2.02 6.64
C TRP A 37 10.76 1.35 7.13
N GLY A 38 9.64 2.04 7.07
CA GLY A 38 8.33 1.52 7.53
C GLY A 38 7.74 0.45 6.60
N ALA A 39 6.41 0.40 6.49
CA ALA A 39 5.68 -0.53 5.62
C ALA A 39 6.10 -0.39 4.14
N THR A 40 6.58 0.76 3.73
CA THR A 40 7.02 1.05 2.37
C THR A 40 8.10 0.11 1.87
N GLY A 41 9.17 -0.11 2.63
CA GLY A 41 10.27 -0.99 2.21
C GLY A 41 10.04 -2.47 2.54
N ARG A 42 8.94 -2.82 3.19
CA ARG A 42 8.69 -4.14 3.78
C ARG A 42 7.46 -4.84 3.21
N ASN A 43 6.77 -4.28 2.23
CA ASN A 43 5.62 -4.88 1.56
C ASN A 43 6.04 -5.79 0.39
N GLY A 44 5.08 -6.53 -0.17
CA GLY A 44 5.33 -7.47 -1.28
C GLY A 44 5.62 -6.82 -2.63
N GLY A 45 5.49 -5.50 -2.75
CA GLY A 45 5.75 -4.76 -3.99
C GLY A 45 4.69 -4.94 -5.07
N GLN A 46 3.48 -5.34 -4.72
CA GLN A 46 2.38 -5.48 -5.69
C GLN A 46 1.64 -4.16 -5.89
N VAL A 47 1.40 -3.81 -7.14
CA VAL A 47 0.70 -2.60 -7.59
C VAL A 47 -0.58 -3.05 -8.29
N THR A 48 -1.69 -3.04 -7.55
CA THR A 48 -2.99 -3.53 -8.03
C THR A 48 -3.94 -2.39 -8.34
N GLY A 49 -4.78 -2.56 -9.35
CA GLY A 49 -5.85 -1.63 -9.70
C GLY A 49 -7.07 -1.74 -8.79
N SER A 50 -6.87 -2.01 -7.51
CA SER A 50 -7.91 -2.04 -6.48
C SER A 50 -7.58 -1.06 -5.37
N LEU A 51 -8.57 -0.39 -4.83
CA LEU A 51 -8.43 0.52 -3.71
C LEU A 51 -9.05 -0.11 -2.46
N SER A 52 -8.42 0.07 -1.32
CA SER A 52 -9.03 -0.33 -0.06
C SER A 52 -10.27 0.53 0.21
N GLY A 53 -11.35 -0.11 0.65
CA GLY A 53 -12.57 0.60 1.05
C GLY A 53 -13.44 1.14 -0.10
N GLU A 54 -13.32 0.63 -1.32
CA GLU A 54 -14.08 1.13 -2.49
C GLU A 54 -15.59 1.16 -2.26
N GLY A 55 -16.18 0.12 -1.66
CA GLY A 55 -17.62 0.12 -1.34
C GLY A 55 -18.00 1.23 -0.37
N ALA A 56 -17.14 1.53 0.61
CA ALA A 56 -17.37 2.63 1.53
C ALA A 56 -17.13 3.99 0.86
N MET A 57 -16.13 4.09 -0.03
CA MET A 57 -15.92 5.28 -0.87
C MET A 57 -17.14 5.57 -1.72
N HIS A 58 -17.62 4.59 -2.48
CA HIS A 58 -18.81 4.72 -3.31
C HIS A 58 -20.01 5.22 -2.51
N LYS A 59 -20.30 4.57 -1.36
CA LYS A 59 -21.43 4.95 -0.49
C LYS A 59 -21.31 6.38 0.06
N GLN A 60 -20.11 6.86 0.37
CA GLN A 60 -19.92 8.17 0.96
C GLN A 60 -19.77 9.27 -0.10
N MET A 61 -18.96 9.02 -1.12
CA MET A 61 -18.63 9.99 -2.17
C MET A 61 -19.78 10.20 -3.16
N SER A 62 -20.68 9.20 -3.34
CA SER A 62 -21.89 9.38 -4.17
C SER A 62 -22.80 10.52 -3.72
N LYS A 63 -22.70 10.92 -2.44
CA LYS A 63 -23.45 12.07 -1.91
C LYS A 63 -22.98 13.41 -2.49
N THR A 64 -21.70 13.49 -2.87
CA THR A 64 -21.07 14.69 -3.43
C THR A 64 -20.94 14.58 -4.95
N LEU A 65 -20.52 13.42 -5.47
CA LEU A 65 -20.23 13.19 -6.88
C LEU A 65 -21.45 12.69 -7.68
N GLY A 66 -22.52 12.25 -7.00
CA GLY A 66 -23.70 11.72 -7.68
C GLY A 66 -23.33 10.53 -8.60
N LYS A 67 -23.72 10.63 -9.88
CA LYS A 67 -23.49 9.59 -10.89
C LYS A 67 -22.02 9.47 -11.34
N GLU A 68 -21.18 10.46 -11.07
CA GLU A 68 -19.77 10.48 -11.46
C GLU A 68 -18.89 9.62 -10.55
N VAL A 69 -19.42 9.11 -9.43
CA VAL A 69 -18.65 8.36 -8.43
C VAL A 69 -18.00 7.10 -8.99
N ASP A 70 -18.67 6.39 -9.88
CA ASP A 70 -18.15 5.16 -10.49
C ASP A 70 -16.93 5.44 -11.37
N ASP A 71 -17.01 6.47 -12.20
CA ASP A 71 -15.90 6.89 -13.07
C ASP A 71 -14.75 7.50 -12.25
N PHE A 72 -15.07 8.25 -11.20
CA PHE A 72 -14.08 8.80 -10.29
C PHE A 72 -13.25 7.69 -9.61
N ILE A 73 -13.91 6.68 -9.03
CA ILE A 73 -13.23 5.55 -8.37
C ILE A 73 -12.46 4.72 -9.41
N TRP A 74 -13.06 4.43 -10.56
CA TRP A 74 -12.40 3.70 -11.63
C TRP A 74 -11.10 4.37 -12.09
N ASN A 75 -11.13 5.66 -12.33
CA ASN A 75 -9.95 6.43 -12.75
C ASN A 75 -8.87 6.45 -11.65
N LEU A 76 -9.27 6.54 -10.38
CA LEU A 76 -8.33 6.46 -9.26
C LEU A 76 -7.59 5.10 -9.23
N ARG A 77 -8.24 3.98 -9.51
CA ARG A 77 -7.61 2.65 -9.51
C ARG A 77 -6.33 2.60 -10.34
N TRP A 78 -6.30 3.31 -11.45
CA TRP A 78 -5.19 3.26 -12.41
C TRP A 78 -4.21 4.43 -12.29
N ARG A 79 -4.62 5.49 -11.61
CA ARG A 79 -3.78 6.69 -11.48
C ARG A 79 -2.43 6.41 -10.81
N GLY A 80 -2.40 5.57 -9.78
CA GLY A 80 -1.15 5.18 -9.12
C GLY A 80 -0.19 4.42 -10.04
N HIS A 81 -0.70 3.58 -10.94
CA HIS A 81 0.10 2.89 -11.95
C HIS A 81 0.77 3.86 -12.92
N GLU A 82 0.00 4.86 -13.38
CA GLU A 82 0.50 5.89 -14.30
C GLU A 82 1.61 6.72 -13.65
N ILE A 83 1.41 7.15 -12.39
CA ILE A 83 2.40 7.92 -11.65
C ILE A 83 3.69 7.11 -11.49
N ILE A 84 3.61 5.87 -11.01
CA ILE A 84 4.76 5.01 -10.79
C ILE A 84 5.52 4.76 -12.10
N LYS A 85 4.82 4.37 -13.18
CA LYS A 85 5.43 4.13 -14.49
C LYS A 85 6.13 5.38 -15.02
N SER A 86 5.48 6.52 -14.93
CA SER A 86 6.04 7.80 -15.37
C SER A 86 7.31 8.16 -14.61
N ARG A 87 7.32 7.98 -13.27
CA ARG A 87 8.50 8.28 -12.45
C ARG A 87 9.64 7.32 -12.69
N VAL A 88 9.34 6.01 -12.78
CA VAL A 88 10.34 4.99 -13.11
C VAL A 88 11.03 5.33 -14.42
N ALA A 89 10.28 5.69 -15.46
CA ALA A 89 10.83 6.08 -16.76
C ALA A 89 11.59 7.42 -16.70
N LYS A 90 10.99 8.45 -16.10
CA LYS A 90 11.53 9.83 -16.07
C LYS A 90 12.84 9.91 -15.29
N TYR A 91 12.95 9.20 -14.17
CA TYR A 91 14.09 9.27 -13.26
C TYR A 91 15.02 8.05 -13.35
N GLY A 92 14.76 7.12 -14.26
CA GLY A 92 15.60 5.93 -14.46
C GLY A 92 15.67 5.03 -13.22
N ILE A 93 14.53 4.84 -12.52
CA ILE A 93 14.51 4.11 -11.25
C ILE A 93 14.60 2.60 -11.49
N ASN A 94 15.66 1.97 -10.99
CA ASN A 94 15.84 0.52 -11.07
C ASN A 94 15.15 -0.16 -9.87
N CYS A 95 13.87 -0.53 -10.04
CA CYS A 95 13.05 -1.18 -9.03
C CYS A 95 12.48 -2.54 -9.47
N ASP A 96 13.08 -3.22 -10.45
CA ASP A 96 12.60 -4.51 -10.97
C ASP A 96 11.12 -4.48 -11.32
N LEU A 97 10.67 -3.44 -12.00
CA LEU A 97 9.27 -3.26 -12.40
C LEU A 97 8.88 -4.31 -13.45
N LYS A 98 7.86 -5.11 -13.13
CA LYS A 98 7.28 -6.12 -14.02
C LYS A 98 5.77 -5.97 -14.09
N HIS A 99 5.20 -6.42 -15.21
CA HIS A 99 3.77 -6.39 -15.46
C HIS A 99 3.15 -7.76 -15.25
N GLY A 100 1.91 -7.76 -14.79
CA GLY A 100 1.06 -8.93 -14.71
C GLY A 100 0.84 -9.46 -13.32
N HIS A 101 -0.44 -9.71 -13.04
CA HIS A 101 -0.92 -10.33 -11.81
C HIS A 101 -1.92 -11.45 -12.11
N LEU A 102 -1.99 -12.39 -11.19
CA LEU A 102 -3.07 -13.36 -11.06
C LEU A 102 -3.81 -13.10 -9.73
N HIS A 103 -5.10 -12.75 -9.82
CA HIS A 103 -6.01 -12.78 -8.68
C HIS A 103 -6.65 -14.16 -8.66
N ALA A 104 -6.22 -15.02 -7.74
CA ALA A 104 -6.41 -16.47 -7.80
C ALA A 104 -7.55 -16.95 -6.91
N ALA A 105 -8.47 -17.72 -7.49
CA ALA A 105 -9.61 -18.34 -6.81
C ALA A 105 -9.21 -19.70 -6.24
N MET A 106 -9.49 -19.91 -4.95
CA MET A 106 -9.27 -21.19 -4.25
C MET A 106 -10.55 -22.03 -4.14
N LYS A 107 -11.71 -21.44 -4.36
CA LYS A 107 -13.03 -22.08 -4.25
C LYS A 107 -13.93 -21.62 -5.39
N PRO A 108 -14.94 -22.41 -5.80
CA PRO A 108 -15.90 -22.00 -6.84
C PRO A 108 -16.63 -20.69 -6.54
N VAL A 109 -16.92 -20.38 -5.26
CA VAL A 109 -17.56 -19.11 -4.88
C VAL A 109 -16.67 -17.91 -5.22
N HIS A 110 -15.35 -18.03 -5.11
CA HIS A 110 -14.42 -16.97 -5.50
C HIS A 110 -14.48 -16.71 -7.01
N MET A 111 -14.72 -17.75 -7.84
CA MET A 111 -14.87 -17.55 -9.28
C MET A 111 -16.09 -16.69 -9.65
N GLN A 112 -17.16 -16.71 -8.86
CA GLN A 112 -18.31 -15.82 -9.08
C GLN A 112 -17.95 -14.35 -8.83
N GLU A 113 -17.15 -14.07 -7.79
CA GLU A 113 -16.65 -12.74 -7.48
C GLU A 113 -15.68 -12.24 -8.58
N LEU A 114 -14.81 -13.13 -9.06
CA LEU A 114 -13.89 -12.85 -10.17
C LEU A 114 -14.65 -12.61 -11.48
N GLN A 115 -15.72 -13.35 -11.76
CA GLN A 115 -16.56 -13.14 -12.95
C GLN A 115 -17.14 -11.71 -12.95
N ALA A 116 -17.68 -11.25 -11.83
CA ALA A 116 -18.22 -9.89 -11.72
C ALA A 116 -17.15 -8.82 -11.97
N SER A 117 -15.93 -9.04 -11.45
CA SER A 117 -14.78 -8.15 -11.68
C SER A 117 -14.30 -8.17 -13.14
N TYR A 118 -14.33 -9.35 -13.78
CA TYR A 118 -14.03 -9.51 -15.20
C TYR A 118 -15.05 -8.78 -16.07
N ASP A 119 -16.34 -8.96 -15.79
CA ASP A 119 -17.42 -8.32 -16.54
C ASP A 119 -17.33 -6.78 -16.45
N GLU A 120 -16.95 -6.24 -15.29
CA GLU A 120 -16.69 -4.80 -15.14
C GLU A 120 -15.49 -4.36 -15.99
N ALA A 121 -14.39 -5.12 -15.97
CA ALA A 121 -13.22 -4.81 -16.79
C ALA A 121 -13.56 -4.82 -18.29
N MET A 122 -14.39 -5.77 -18.75
CA MET A 122 -14.87 -5.83 -20.15
C MET A 122 -15.71 -4.60 -20.50
N ARG A 123 -16.66 -4.21 -19.63
CA ARG A 123 -17.47 -2.98 -19.84
C ARG A 123 -16.61 -1.72 -19.90
N ARG A 124 -15.47 -1.71 -19.22
CA ARG A 124 -14.49 -0.61 -19.19
C ARG A 124 -13.44 -0.69 -20.31
N GLY A 125 -13.58 -1.62 -21.25
CA GLY A 125 -12.70 -1.73 -22.44
C GLY A 125 -11.33 -2.34 -22.17
N MET A 126 -11.18 -3.20 -21.14
CA MET A 126 -9.90 -3.83 -20.77
C MET A 126 -9.73 -5.24 -21.39
N SER A 127 -10.35 -5.55 -22.52
CA SER A 127 -10.29 -6.88 -23.16
C SER A 127 -8.87 -7.36 -23.47
N ASP A 128 -7.97 -6.44 -23.81
CA ASP A 128 -6.57 -6.77 -24.15
C ASP A 128 -5.67 -6.97 -22.91
N GLU A 129 -6.15 -6.58 -21.74
CA GLU A 129 -5.35 -6.58 -20.51
C GLU A 129 -5.84 -7.57 -19.46
N VAL A 130 -7.11 -7.97 -19.53
CA VAL A 130 -7.75 -8.81 -18.52
C VAL A 130 -8.31 -10.09 -19.14
N THR A 131 -7.94 -11.22 -18.57
CA THR A 131 -8.40 -12.55 -19.00
C THR A 131 -8.90 -13.33 -17.79
N LEU A 132 -10.09 -13.93 -17.91
CA LEU A 132 -10.58 -14.89 -16.93
C LEU A 132 -10.07 -16.29 -17.27
N LEU A 133 -9.42 -16.94 -16.32
CA LEU A 133 -8.81 -18.26 -16.45
C LEU A 133 -9.57 -19.28 -15.62
N ASP A 134 -9.83 -20.45 -16.20
CA ASP A 134 -10.21 -21.65 -15.45
C ASP A 134 -8.99 -22.34 -14.84
N ALA A 135 -9.18 -23.48 -14.17
CA ALA A 135 -8.10 -24.25 -13.56
C ALA A 135 -7.02 -24.71 -14.56
N GLN A 136 -7.41 -25.06 -15.78
CA GLN A 136 -6.46 -25.45 -16.82
C GLN A 136 -5.67 -24.24 -17.33
N GLY A 137 -6.34 -23.12 -17.58
CA GLY A 137 -5.69 -21.88 -17.96
C GLY A 137 -4.71 -21.38 -16.90
N MET A 138 -5.07 -21.55 -15.59
CA MET A 138 -4.19 -21.20 -14.49
C MET A 138 -2.88 -21.99 -14.48
N ARG A 139 -2.92 -23.31 -14.75
CA ARG A 139 -1.72 -24.18 -14.82
C ARG A 139 -0.74 -23.78 -15.92
N ASN A 140 -1.19 -23.10 -16.97
CA ASN A 140 -0.31 -22.60 -18.02
C ASN A 140 0.55 -21.42 -17.56
N HIS A 141 0.18 -20.78 -16.45
CA HIS A 141 0.87 -19.63 -15.90
C HIS A 141 1.59 -19.92 -14.58
N LEU A 142 1.14 -20.91 -13.83
CA LEU A 142 1.63 -21.20 -12.49
C LEU A 142 1.60 -22.71 -12.22
N GLN A 143 2.71 -23.30 -11.81
CA GLN A 143 2.82 -24.72 -11.45
C GLN A 143 2.23 -24.99 -10.06
N SER A 144 0.91 -24.82 -9.94
CA SER A 144 0.16 -25.03 -8.71
C SER A 144 -1.24 -25.57 -9.01
N ASP A 145 -1.62 -26.63 -8.29
CA ASP A 145 -2.97 -27.21 -8.35
C ASP A 145 -3.91 -26.63 -7.27
N LEU A 146 -3.45 -25.64 -6.53
CA LEU A 146 -4.21 -25.04 -5.42
C LEU A 146 -5.44 -24.26 -5.90
N TYR A 147 -5.40 -23.73 -7.12
CA TYR A 147 -6.36 -22.75 -7.61
C TYR A 147 -7.33 -23.32 -8.63
N CYS A 148 -8.61 -22.98 -8.51
CA CYS A 148 -9.64 -23.38 -9.47
C CYS A 148 -9.82 -22.38 -10.63
N GLY A 149 -9.10 -21.28 -10.63
CA GLY A 149 -9.08 -20.26 -11.68
C GLY A 149 -8.50 -18.94 -11.20
N ALA A 150 -8.47 -17.94 -12.06
CA ALA A 150 -7.96 -16.61 -11.74
C ALA A 150 -8.45 -15.53 -12.73
N ILE A 151 -8.33 -14.27 -12.34
CA ILE A 151 -8.20 -13.16 -13.30
C ILE A 151 -6.71 -12.89 -13.49
N LYS A 152 -6.25 -12.97 -14.74
CA LYS A 152 -4.97 -12.43 -15.19
C LYS A 152 -5.17 -10.99 -15.61
N ASN A 153 -4.37 -10.07 -15.05
CA ASN A 153 -4.41 -8.64 -15.39
C ASN A 153 -3.00 -8.14 -15.68
N THR A 154 -2.74 -7.76 -16.93
CA THR A 154 -1.41 -7.31 -17.40
C THR A 154 -1.16 -5.82 -17.17
N ARG A 155 -2.19 -5.02 -16.83
CA ARG A 155 -2.01 -3.62 -16.41
C ARG A 155 -1.45 -3.52 -15.00
N ASN A 156 -1.81 -4.45 -14.12
CA ASN A 156 -1.21 -4.55 -12.78
C ASN A 156 0.30 -4.82 -12.87
N MET A 157 1.01 -4.37 -11.85
CA MET A 157 2.48 -4.43 -11.82
C MET A 157 2.97 -4.96 -10.47
N HIS A 158 4.23 -5.36 -10.45
CA HIS A 158 4.94 -5.59 -9.19
C HIS A 158 6.40 -5.14 -9.33
N LEU A 159 7.03 -4.88 -8.20
CA LEU A 159 8.33 -4.23 -8.15
C LEU A 159 9.06 -4.46 -6.82
N HIS A 160 10.28 -4.00 -6.71
CA HIS A 160 11.01 -3.92 -5.46
C HIS A 160 10.65 -2.59 -4.74
N PRO A 161 9.82 -2.63 -3.68
CA PRO A 161 9.22 -1.41 -3.14
C PRO A 161 10.23 -0.46 -2.50
N LEU A 162 11.25 -0.99 -1.82
CA LEU A 162 12.30 -0.16 -1.23
C LEU A 162 13.12 0.56 -2.32
N ASN A 163 13.45 -0.14 -3.42
CA ASN A 163 14.18 0.48 -4.52
C ASN A 163 13.36 1.58 -5.20
N LEU A 164 12.05 1.39 -5.36
CA LEU A 164 11.17 2.44 -5.86
C LEU A 164 11.24 3.67 -4.94
N CYS A 165 11.04 3.49 -3.64
CA CYS A 165 11.04 4.58 -2.67
C CYS A 165 12.38 5.35 -2.63
N ILE A 166 13.50 4.63 -2.61
CA ILE A 166 14.85 5.24 -2.66
C ILE A 166 15.05 5.97 -3.98
N GLY A 167 14.59 5.40 -5.09
CA GLY A 167 14.71 6.04 -6.41
C GLY A 167 13.90 7.33 -6.48
N GLU A 168 12.67 7.34 -5.97
CA GLU A 168 11.85 8.56 -5.89
C GLU A 168 12.42 9.59 -4.91
N ALA A 169 13.00 9.15 -3.78
CA ALA A 169 13.67 10.05 -2.86
C ALA A 169 14.86 10.75 -3.52
N LYS A 170 15.69 10.01 -4.27
CA LYS A 170 16.78 10.57 -5.09
C LYS A 170 16.26 11.52 -6.16
N ALA A 171 15.12 11.24 -6.78
CA ALA A 171 14.47 12.15 -7.70
C ALA A 171 14.07 13.46 -7.01
N ALA A 172 13.47 13.40 -5.84
CA ALA A 172 13.13 14.59 -5.05
C ALA A 172 14.41 15.40 -4.69
N GLU A 173 15.49 14.74 -4.25
CA GLU A 173 16.77 15.39 -3.96
C GLU A 173 17.36 16.08 -5.22
N SER A 174 17.30 15.43 -6.39
CA SER A 174 17.77 16.02 -7.65
C SER A 174 16.99 17.27 -8.07
N LEU A 175 15.74 17.41 -7.57
CA LEU A 175 14.89 18.57 -7.74
C LEU A 175 15.07 19.62 -6.62
N GLY A 176 15.99 19.39 -5.67
CA GLY A 176 16.34 20.31 -4.61
C GLY A 176 15.65 20.05 -3.26
N ALA A 177 14.95 18.93 -3.10
CA ALA A 177 14.42 18.56 -1.78
C ALA A 177 15.56 18.19 -0.82
N LEU A 178 15.35 18.53 0.46
CA LEU A 178 16.27 18.16 1.54
C LEU A 178 15.72 16.92 2.26
N ILE A 179 16.56 15.92 2.51
CA ILE A 179 16.18 14.71 3.22
C ILE A 179 17.04 14.58 4.49
N PHE A 180 16.35 14.50 5.64
CA PHE A 180 16.97 14.33 6.94
C PHE A 180 16.56 12.97 7.51
N GLU A 181 17.42 11.98 7.34
CA GLU A 181 17.28 10.66 7.97
C GLU A 181 17.75 10.72 9.45
N HIS A 182 17.38 9.70 10.25
CA HIS A 182 17.70 9.60 11.68
C HIS A 182 17.29 10.86 12.47
N SER A 183 16.19 11.49 12.07
CA SER A 183 15.71 12.76 12.58
C SER A 183 14.26 12.62 13.07
N GLU A 184 14.06 11.97 14.22
CA GLU A 184 12.71 11.83 14.79
C GLU A 184 12.12 13.20 15.11
N VAL A 185 10.91 13.43 14.65
CA VAL A 185 10.14 14.63 15.00
C VAL A 185 9.50 14.45 16.35
N LEU A 186 9.84 15.33 17.27
CA LEU A 186 9.37 15.34 18.64
C LEU A 186 8.12 16.20 18.84
N ASP A 187 8.02 17.31 18.09
CA ASP A 187 6.92 18.25 18.22
C ASP A 187 6.67 19.05 16.93
N ILE A 188 5.46 19.56 16.78
CA ILE A 188 5.04 20.48 15.73
C ILE A 188 4.56 21.78 16.37
N ILE A 189 5.24 22.88 16.09
CA ILE A 189 4.82 24.21 16.49
C ILE A 189 3.82 24.71 15.45
N HIS A 190 2.58 24.96 15.90
CA HIS A 190 1.50 25.44 15.04
C HIS A 190 1.55 26.98 14.88
N GLY A 191 0.80 27.50 13.92
CA GLY A 191 0.60 28.92 13.65
C GLY A 191 0.76 29.27 12.17
N ASP A 192 0.87 30.55 11.87
CA ASP A 192 1.02 31.06 10.49
C ASP A 192 2.33 30.57 9.83
N LYS A 193 3.33 30.32 10.63
CA LYS A 193 4.62 29.76 10.23
C LYS A 193 4.91 28.54 11.10
N PRO A 194 4.35 27.38 10.77
CA PRO A 194 4.58 26.18 11.55
C PRO A 194 6.04 25.75 11.49
N ALA A 195 6.46 24.99 12.49
CA ALA A 195 7.80 24.43 12.52
C ALA A 195 7.80 23.00 13.04
N VAL A 196 8.76 22.22 12.57
CA VAL A 196 9.01 20.85 13.00
C VAL A 196 10.27 20.85 13.88
N VAL A 197 10.19 20.20 15.04
CA VAL A 197 11.26 20.13 16.03
C VAL A 197 11.76 18.71 16.16
N THR A 198 13.09 18.53 16.07
CA THR A 198 13.82 17.29 16.35
C THR A 198 14.78 17.50 17.53
N ALA A 199 15.42 16.43 17.97
CA ALA A 199 16.48 16.53 19.01
C ALA A 199 17.69 17.38 18.57
N HIS A 200 17.90 17.56 17.27
CA HIS A 200 19.09 18.18 16.70
C HIS A 200 18.83 19.52 16.03
N GLY A 201 17.57 19.93 15.91
CA GLY A 201 17.26 21.21 15.27
C GLY A 201 15.79 21.43 15.00
N ARG A 202 15.53 22.54 14.31
CA ARG A 202 14.20 23.02 13.96
C ARG A 202 14.15 23.39 12.47
N ILE A 203 13.06 23.08 11.82
CA ILE A 203 12.77 23.51 10.44
C ILE A 203 11.49 24.33 10.44
N ASP A 204 11.60 25.60 10.08
CA ASP A 204 10.44 26.47 9.85
C ASP A 204 9.90 26.26 8.44
N ALA A 205 8.58 26.21 8.29
CA ALA A 205 7.92 25.97 7.01
C ALA A 205 6.67 26.86 6.85
N LYS A 206 6.15 26.94 5.62
CA LYS A 206 4.82 27.49 5.38
C LYS A 206 3.73 26.46 5.68
N GLN A 207 4.02 25.20 5.40
CA GLN A 207 3.09 24.09 5.61
C GLN A 207 3.84 22.84 6.11
N VAL A 208 3.14 21.99 6.85
CA VAL A 208 3.64 20.70 7.35
C VAL A 208 2.70 19.57 6.91
N LEU A 209 3.24 18.47 6.42
CA LEU A 209 2.49 17.23 6.11
C LEU A 209 2.93 16.09 7.03
N LEU A 210 1.99 15.52 7.77
CA LEU A 210 2.15 14.27 8.50
C LEU A 210 1.90 13.09 7.55
N ALA A 211 2.95 12.32 7.23
CA ALA A 211 2.94 11.18 6.32
C ALA A 211 3.55 9.91 6.95
N GLY A 212 3.59 9.84 8.28
CA GLY A 212 4.22 8.74 9.03
C GLY A 212 3.30 7.57 9.36
N ASP A 213 2.05 7.54 8.88
CA ASP A 213 1.07 6.47 9.07
C ASP A 213 0.94 6.06 10.56
N VAL A 214 1.07 4.77 10.91
CA VAL A 214 0.99 4.27 12.30
C VAL A 214 2.29 4.45 13.10
N TYR A 215 3.36 4.95 12.48
CA TYR A 215 4.68 4.98 13.08
C TYR A 215 4.97 6.23 13.93
N HIS A 216 4.07 7.24 13.94
CA HIS A 216 4.23 8.43 14.76
C HIS A 216 3.15 8.56 15.84
N LYS A 217 3.45 9.38 16.86
CA LYS A 217 2.52 9.70 17.96
C LYS A 217 2.16 11.19 18.01
N LEU A 218 2.48 11.93 16.94
CA LEU A 218 2.19 13.36 16.84
C LEU A 218 0.67 13.59 16.69
N GLU A 219 0.21 14.75 17.12
CA GLU A 219 -1.18 15.20 16.97
C GLU A 219 -2.25 14.23 17.56
N ARG A 220 -1.92 13.57 18.66
CA ARG A 220 -2.79 12.55 19.29
C ARG A 220 -4.18 13.07 19.64
N LYS A 221 -4.34 14.37 19.99
CA LYS A 221 -5.66 14.93 20.28
C LYS A 221 -6.63 14.76 19.12
N LYS A 222 -6.15 14.91 17.89
CA LYS A 222 -6.94 14.79 16.66
C LYS A 222 -6.91 13.40 16.05
N LEU A 223 -5.75 12.78 15.93
CA LEU A 223 -5.55 11.56 15.16
C LEU A 223 -5.65 10.26 15.96
N LYS A 224 -5.62 10.31 17.31
CA LYS A 224 -5.75 9.12 18.14
C LYS A 224 -7.04 8.34 17.88
N GLY A 225 -6.93 7.04 17.70
CA GLY A 225 -8.06 6.12 17.49
C GLY A 225 -8.66 6.17 16.08
N MET A 226 -7.99 6.79 15.13
CA MET A 226 -8.38 6.84 13.72
C MET A 226 -7.74 5.75 12.88
N ILE A 227 -6.55 5.26 13.29
CA ILE A 227 -5.74 4.28 12.57
C ILE A 227 -5.15 3.28 13.56
N PHE A 228 -5.01 2.01 13.14
CA PHE A 228 -4.54 0.91 13.98
C PHE A 228 -3.50 0.10 13.23
N PRO A 229 -2.39 -0.34 13.88
CA PRO A 229 -1.42 -1.21 13.27
C PRO A 229 -1.96 -2.63 13.11
N ALA A 230 -1.86 -3.19 11.91
CA ALA A 230 -1.93 -4.62 11.66
C ALA A 230 -0.57 -5.11 11.18
N MET A 231 -0.13 -6.25 11.71
CA MET A 231 1.18 -6.82 11.37
C MET A 231 1.02 -7.82 10.24
N GLY A 232 1.84 -7.69 9.20
CA GLY A 232 1.95 -8.65 8.11
C GLY A 232 3.31 -9.32 8.11
N GLY A 233 3.35 -10.65 7.91
CA GLY A 233 4.58 -11.42 7.79
C GLY A 233 4.97 -11.63 6.31
N ILE A 234 6.27 -11.55 6.02
CA ILE A 234 6.85 -11.87 4.72
C ILE A 234 8.09 -12.72 4.92
N VAL A 235 8.28 -13.68 4.04
CA VAL A 235 9.50 -14.49 3.94
C VAL A 235 10.05 -14.46 2.51
N THR A 236 11.35 -14.71 2.37
CA THR A 236 11.93 -15.07 1.07
C THR A 236 12.72 -16.36 1.21
N THR A 237 12.59 -17.22 0.20
CA THR A 237 13.41 -18.42 0.08
C THR A 237 14.86 -18.05 -0.27
N LYS A 238 15.76 -19.02 -0.18
CA LYS A 238 17.01 -18.94 -0.95
C LYS A 238 16.70 -18.86 -2.46
N PRO A 239 17.64 -18.37 -3.30
CA PRO A 239 17.47 -18.40 -4.74
C PRO A 239 17.12 -19.81 -5.24
N LEU A 240 16.07 -19.93 -6.06
CA LEU A 240 15.52 -21.20 -6.54
C LEU A 240 16.17 -21.68 -7.85
N GLY A 241 17.03 -20.85 -8.48
CA GLY A 241 17.62 -21.17 -9.77
C GLY A 241 16.56 -21.33 -10.86
N ASP A 242 16.69 -22.39 -11.67
CA ASP A 242 15.77 -22.69 -12.78
C ASP A 242 14.34 -22.98 -12.30
N LEU A 243 14.20 -23.56 -11.10
CA LEU A 243 12.89 -23.83 -10.50
C LEU A 243 12.00 -22.58 -10.37
N ALA A 244 12.58 -21.40 -10.17
CA ALA A 244 11.82 -20.16 -10.15
C ALA A 244 11.04 -19.92 -11.46
N ARG A 245 11.66 -20.23 -12.60
CA ARG A 245 11.05 -20.11 -13.93
C ARG A 245 10.07 -21.22 -14.22
N GLU A 246 10.35 -22.43 -13.75
CA GLU A 246 9.45 -23.56 -13.89
C GLU A 246 8.14 -23.31 -13.13
N LEU A 247 8.22 -22.80 -11.89
CA LEU A 247 7.06 -22.53 -11.04
C LEU A 247 6.21 -21.37 -11.57
N ASN A 248 6.84 -20.33 -12.11
CA ASN A 248 6.16 -19.11 -12.57
C ASN A 248 6.87 -18.54 -13.81
N PRO A 249 6.64 -19.14 -14.99
CA PRO A 249 7.39 -18.80 -16.22
C PRO A 249 7.31 -17.34 -16.64
N GLN A 250 6.14 -16.70 -16.39
CA GLN A 250 5.90 -15.31 -16.75
C GLN A 250 6.24 -14.34 -15.61
N GLN A 251 6.72 -14.83 -14.48
CA GLN A 251 7.04 -14.05 -13.28
C GLN A 251 5.88 -13.14 -12.83
N LEU A 252 4.64 -13.63 -12.92
CA LEU A 252 3.46 -12.91 -12.48
C LEU A 252 3.45 -12.78 -10.95
N ALA A 253 2.97 -11.67 -10.44
CA ALA A 253 2.61 -11.60 -9.03
C ALA A 253 1.25 -12.28 -8.81
N VAL A 254 1.06 -12.88 -7.65
CA VAL A 254 -0.16 -13.61 -7.32
C VAL A 254 -0.67 -13.15 -5.97
N TYR A 255 -1.98 -13.02 -5.83
CA TYR A 255 -2.68 -12.93 -4.55
C TYR A 255 -4.00 -13.68 -4.66
N ASP A 256 -4.44 -14.29 -3.58
CA ASP A 256 -5.67 -15.08 -3.59
C ASP A 256 -6.90 -14.30 -3.09
N CYS A 257 -8.08 -14.91 -3.24
CA CYS A 257 -9.37 -14.31 -2.88
C CYS A 257 -9.73 -14.46 -1.40
N ARG A 258 -8.87 -15.00 -0.56
CA ARG A 258 -9.18 -15.16 0.87
C ARG A 258 -9.19 -13.82 1.59
N PHE A 259 -9.96 -13.75 2.66
CA PHE A 259 -10.03 -12.56 3.50
C PHE A 259 -8.67 -12.23 4.15
N VAL A 260 -7.96 -13.23 4.66
CA VAL A 260 -6.55 -13.16 5.03
C VAL A 260 -5.78 -13.88 3.91
N LEU A 261 -5.45 -13.12 2.88
CA LEU A 261 -4.90 -13.63 1.65
C LEU A 261 -3.42 -13.98 1.77
N ASP A 262 -2.99 -14.98 1.00
CA ASP A 262 -1.59 -15.17 0.66
C ASP A 262 -1.28 -14.42 -0.63
N TYR A 263 -0.07 -13.87 -0.71
CA TYR A 263 0.42 -13.18 -1.89
C TYR A 263 1.91 -13.48 -2.10
N TYR A 264 2.33 -13.56 -3.35
CA TYR A 264 3.72 -13.89 -3.65
C TYR A 264 4.13 -13.43 -5.04
N ARG A 265 5.43 -13.37 -5.25
CA ARG A 265 6.08 -13.13 -6.54
C ARG A 265 7.52 -13.65 -6.53
N MET A 266 8.12 -13.78 -7.71
CA MET A 266 9.57 -14.01 -7.83
C MET A 266 10.31 -12.66 -7.74
N THR A 267 11.42 -12.64 -7.01
CA THR A 267 12.35 -11.50 -6.97
C THR A 267 13.31 -11.54 -8.16
N ALA A 268 14.04 -10.44 -8.41
CA ALA A 268 14.99 -10.35 -9.51
C ALA A 268 16.10 -11.41 -9.46
N ASP A 269 16.50 -11.81 -8.25
CA ASP A 269 17.52 -12.85 -8.00
C ASP A 269 16.94 -14.27 -7.86
N GLY A 270 15.70 -14.49 -8.30
CA GLY A 270 15.07 -15.81 -8.39
C GLY A 270 14.64 -16.43 -7.06
N ARG A 271 14.33 -15.62 -6.05
CA ARG A 271 13.72 -16.07 -4.80
C ARG A 271 12.20 -16.03 -4.89
N LEU A 272 11.51 -16.91 -4.18
CA LEU A 272 10.10 -16.71 -3.89
C LEU A 272 9.95 -15.76 -2.69
N LEU A 273 9.38 -14.58 -2.92
CA LEU A 273 8.86 -13.71 -1.86
C LEU A 273 7.42 -14.09 -1.59
N PHE A 274 7.10 -14.46 -0.35
CA PHE A 274 5.78 -14.92 0.05
C PHE A 274 5.31 -14.16 1.31
N GLY A 275 4.12 -13.61 1.26
CA GLY A 275 3.51 -12.89 2.38
C GLY A 275 2.11 -13.41 2.66
N GLY A 276 1.69 -13.26 3.92
CA GLY A 276 0.38 -13.69 4.39
C GLY A 276 0.25 -13.49 5.90
N GLY A 277 -0.74 -14.15 6.50
CA GLY A 277 -0.85 -14.25 7.95
C GLY A 277 -1.05 -12.91 8.67
N ALA A 278 -1.89 -12.01 8.13
CA ALA A 278 -2.11 -10.70 8.76
C ALA A 278 -2.60 -10.83 10.20
N ASN A 279 -1.87 -10.24 11.15
CA ASN A 279 -2.18 -10.23 12.57
C ASN A 279 -2.71 -8.86 13.00
N TYR A 280 -3.97 -8.80 13.36
CA TYR A 280 -4.66 -7.57 13.74
C TYR A 280 -4.54 -7.23 15.24
N SER A 281 -3.83 -8.03 16.02
CA SER A 281 -3.53 -7.71 17.42
C SER A 281 -2.50 -6.58 17.58
N GLY A 282 -1.83 -6.18 16.50
CA GLY A 282 -0.75 -5.20 16.50
C GLY A 282 0.57 -5.73 17.09
N ARG A 283 0.68 -7.05 17.30
CA ARG A 283 1.89 -7.71 17.80
C ARG A 283 2.57 -8.49 16.68
N ASP A 284 3.89 -8.47 16.67
CA ASP A 284 4.68 -9.28 15.76
C ASP A 284 4.46 -10.78 16.01
N SER A 285 4.48 -11.58 14.95
CA SER A 285 4.64 -13.02 15.07
C SER A 285 6.05 -13.36 15.58
N ARG A 286 6.14 -14.40 16.39
CA ARG A 286 7.42 -14.90 16.90
C ARG A 286 8.13 -15.80 15.90
N ASP A 287 7.40 -16.40 14.97
CA ASP A 287 7.91 -17.34 13.98
C ASP A 287 7.15 -17.19 12.64
N ILE A 288 7.51 -16.15 11.90
CA ILE A 288 6.90 -15.85 10.59
C ILE A 288 7.18 -16.98 9.60
N ALA A 289 8.40 -17.51 9.59
CA ALA A 289 8.78 -18.59 8.69
C ALA A 289 7.96 -19.86 8.97
N GLY A 290 7.81 -20.25 10.24
CA GLY A 290 7.00 -21.41 10.63
C GLY A 290 5.51 -21.26 10.27
N GLU A 291 4.97 -20.05 10.31
CA GLU A 291 3.59 -19.76 9.90
C GLU A 291 3.39 -19.82 8.37
N LEU A 292 4.36 -19.34 7.58
CA LEU A 292 4.22 -19.21 6.13
C LEU A 292 4.75 -20.41 5.35
N LEU A 293 5.69 -21.19 5.88
CA LEU A 293 6.25 -22.35 5.20
C LEU A 293 5.17 -23.39 4.78
N PRO A 294 4.19 -23.75 5.63
CA PRO A 294 3.08 -24.62 5.22
C PRO A 294 2.23 -24.03 4.08
N CYS A 295 2.10 -22.70 4.01
CA CYS A 295 1.40 -22.05 2.91
C CYS A 295 2.18 -22.13 1.59
N ILE A 296 3.50 -21.95 1.65
CA ILE A 296 4.40 -22.13 0.49
C ILE A 296 4.33 -23.55 -0.04
N GLU A 297 4.47 -24.55 0.85
CA GLU A 297 4.45 -25.97 0.48
C GLU A 297 3.09 -26.42 -0.09
N ARG A 298 2.00 -25.88 0.43
CA ARG A 298 0.66 -26.10 -0.13
C ARG A 298 0.50 -25.48 -1.51
N THR A 299 1.05 -24.26 -1.71
CA THR A 299 0.99 -23.57 -2.99
C THR A 299 1.87 -24.24 -4.04
N PHE A 300 3.07 -24.63 -3.65
CA PHE A 300 4.07 -25.25 -4.50
C PHE A 300 4.64 -26.50 -3.82
N PRO A 301 4.05 -27.69 -4.03
CA PRO A 301 4.57 -28.92 -3.43
C PRO A 301 6.03 -29.24 -3.77
N ALA A 302 6.52 -28.75 -4.91
CA ALA A 302 7.94 -28.84 -5.30
C ALA A 302 8.88 -28.07 -4.36
N LEU A 303 8.37 -27.15 -3.54
CA LEU A 303 9.12 -26.39 -2.55
C LEU A 303 9.06 -27.01 -1.13
N LYS A 304 8.66 -28.26 -0.99
CA LYS A 304 8.64 -28.94 0.31
C LYS A 304 10.03 -28.92 0.95
N GLY A 305 10.12 -28.38 2.17
CA GLY A 305 11.37 -28.22 2.90
C GLY A 305 12.28 -27.11 2.37
N VAL A 306 11.77 -26.18 1.57
CA VAL A 306 12.56 -25.06 1.06
C VAL A 306 13.14 -24.23 2.20
N GLN A 307 14.38 -23.80 2.05
CA GLN A 307 15.05 -22.98 3.05
C GLN A 307 14.60 -21.53 2.92
N ILE A 308 14.18 -20.95 4.05
CA ILE A 308 13.90 -19.51 4.19
C ILE A 308 15.21 -18.79 4.51
N ASP A 309 15.51 -17.74 3.74
CA ASP A 309 16.74 -16.97 3.87
C ASP A 309 16.49 -15.68 4.68
N PHE A 310 15.35 -15.02 4.43
CA PHE A 310 14.95 -13.82 5.16
C PHE A 310 13.50 -13.89 5.57
N GLN A 311 13.23 -13.33 6.75
CA GLN A 311 11.87 -13.11 7.24
C GLN A 311 11.78 -11.74 7.93
N TRP A 312 10.63 -11.07 7.76
CA TRP A 312 10.37 -9.80 8.41
C TRP A 312 8.87 -9.53 8.53
N SER A 313 8.53 -8.56 9.37
CA SER A 313 7.18 -8.04 9.51
C SER A 313 7.11 -6.55 9.23
N CYS A 314 5.91 -6.06 8.97
CA CYS A 314 5.64 -4.64 8.90
C CYS A 314 4.29 -4.30 9.54
N ALA A 315 4.21 -3.15 10.19
CA ALA A 315 2.95 -2.58 10.62
C ALA A 315 2.30 -1.84 9.46
N MET A 316 1.06 -2.19 9.15
CA MET A 316 0.21 -1.51 8.16
C MET A 316 -0.87 -0.72 8.88
N GLY A 317 -1.09 0.52 8.48
CA GLY A 317 -2.16 1.35 9.03
C GLY A 317 -3.53 0.91 8.53
N ILE A 318 -4.36 0.40 9.42
CA ILE A 318 -5.74 -0.02 9.14
C ILE A 318 -6.72 1.03 9.64
N VAL A 319 -7.63 1.44 8.76
CA VAL A 319 -8.75 2.32 9.06
C VAL A 319 -10.03 1.50 9.09
N MET A 320 -10.96 1.79 10.00
CA MET A 320 -12.17 0.99 10.20
C MET A 320 -13.04 0.86 8.94
N ASN A 321 -13.20 1.92 8.17
CA ASN A 321 -13.94 1.91 6.89
C ASN A 321 -13.04 1.68 5.67
N ARG A 322 -11.74 1.43 5.88
CA ARG A 322 -10.72 1.17 4.86
C ARG A 322 -10.44 2.33 3.88
N ILE A 323 -11.14 3.46 3.98
CA ILE A 323 -10.89 4.65 3.14
C ILE A 323 -9.62 5.34 3.62
N PRO A 324 -8.65 5.68 2.74
CA PRO A 324 -7.50 6.49 3.13
C PRO A 324 -7.94 7.80 3.78
N GLN A 325 -7.25 8.19 4.84
CA GLN A 325 -7.56 9.38 5.62
C GLN A 325 -6.63 10.51 5.22
N LEU A 326 -7.21 11.63 4.85
CA LEU A 326 -6.50 12.87 4.67
C LEU A 326 -7.31 14.04 5.23
N GLY A 327 -6.62 15.09 5.59
CA GLY A 327 -7.25 16.26 6.20
C GLY A 327 -6.26 17.25 6.79
N LYS A 328 -6.78 18.19 7.54
CA LYS A 328 -5.99 19.18 8.27
C LYS A 328 -6.06 18.99 9.78
N VAL A 329 -4.93 19.12 10.42
CA VAL A 329 -4.83 19.24 11.89
C VAL A 329 -5.07 20.69 12.30
N SER A 330 -4.47 21.63 11.58
CA SER A 330 -4.68 23.09 11.66
C SER A 330 -4.53 23.67 10.26
N ASP A 331 -4.66 25.00 10.10
CA ASP A 331 -4.67 25.65 8.79
C ASP A 331 -3.47 25.29 7.91
N ASN A 332 -2.29 25.14 8.52
CA ASN A 332 -1.04 24.87 7.82
C ASN A 332 -0.43 23.50 8.15
N VAL A 333 -1.15 22.62 8.87
CA VAL A 333 -0.69 21.27 9.21
C VAL A 333 -1.67 20.23 8.69
N TRP A 334 -1.20 19.43 7.74
CA TRP A 334 -1.95 18.42 7.00
C TRP A 334 -1.59 17.02 7.47
N TYR A 335 -2.44 16.04 7.18
CA TYR A 335 -2.12 14.62 7.39
C TYR A 335 -2.66 13.75 6.26
N CYS A 336 -1.95 12.66 5.98
CA CYS A 336 -2.39 11.62 5.05
C CYS A 336 -1.89 10.26 5.52
N GLN A 337 -2.82 9.29 5.73
CA GLN A 337 -2.54 7.99 6.37
C GLN A 337 -3.60 6.94 6.07
N GLY A 338 -3.33 5.66 6.43
CA GLY A 338 -4.37 4.62 6.54
C GLY A 338 -4.74 3.94 5.24
N TYR A 339 -3.81 3.26 4.60
CA TYR A 339 -4.00 2.60 3.29
C TYR A 339 -4.52 1.17 3.38
N SER A 340 -4.65 0.62 4.58
CA SER A 340 -5.33 -0.64 4.88
C SER A 340 -4.87 -1.83 4.02
N GLY A 341 -3.56 -1.92 3.73
CA GLY A 341 -2.94 -3.00 2.96
C GLY A 341 -2.82 -2.76 1.45
N HIS A 342 -3.39 -1.69 0.90
CA HIS A 342 -3.36 -1.34 -0.53
C HIS A 342 -2.47 -0.11 -0.81
N GLY A 343 -1.31 -0.02 -0.14
CA GLY A 343 -0.54 1.22 -0.07
C GLY A 343 0.25 1.57 -1.32
N VAL A 344 0.79 0.64 -2.11
CA VAL A 344 1.80 0.99 -3.13
C VAL A 344 1.25 1.95 -4.18
N ALA A 345 0.14 1.64 -4.82
CA ALA A 345 -0.51 2.56 -5.77
C ALA A 345 -1.17 3.75 -5.07
N THR A 346 -1.89 3.48 -3.98
CA THR A 346 -2.73 4.49 -3.31
C THR A 346 -1.92 5.63 -2.70
N THR A 347 -0.72 5.36 -2.17
CA THR A 347 0.15 6.42 -1.62
C THR A 347 0.60 7.42 -2.67
N HIS A 348 0.83 6.97 -3.90
CA HIS A 348 1.18 7.84 -5.03
C HIS A 348 0.01 8.72 -5.46
N ILE A 349 -1.21 8.14 -5.49
CA ILE A 349 -2.44 8.90 -5.74
C ILE A 349 -2.64 9.97 -4.65
N MET A 350 -2.51 9.57 -3.40
CA MET A 350 -2.67 10.50 -2.28
C MET A 350 -1.57 11.55 -2.25
N GLY A 351 -0.34 11.21 -2.62
CA GLY A 351 0.77 12.16 -2.78
C GLY A 351 0.46 13.25 -3.79
N GLU A 352 -0.09 12.88 -4.95
CA GLU A 352 -0.57 13.83 -5.96
C GLU A 352 -1.71 14.71 -5.43
N ILE A 353 -2.72 14.11 -4.76
CA ILE A 353 -3.86 14.84 -4.19
C ILE A 353 -3.39 15.83 -3.12
N MET A 354 -2.48 15.41 -2.24
CA MET A 354 -1.92 16.28 -1.20
C MET A 354 -1.12 17.42 -1.81
N ALA A 355 -0.26 17.15 -2.79
CA ALA A 355 0.49 18.20 -3.47
C ALA A 355 -0.42 19.20 -4.19
N ASN A 356 -1.48 18.73 -4.86
CA ASN A 356 -2.50 19.57 -5.47
C ASN A 356 -3.17 20.47 -4.42
N ALA A 357 -3.61 19.89 -3.30
CA ALA A 357 -4.28 20.62 -2.24
C ALA A 357 -3.38 21.69 -1.60
N MET A 358 -2.13 21.33 -1.32
CA MET A 358 -1.14 22.24 -0.73
C MET A 358 -0.71 23.37 -1.67
N THR A 359 -1.01 23.25 -2.97
CA THR A 359 -0.77 24.28 -4.00
C THR A 359 -2.07 24.95 -4.49
N GLY A 360 -3.21 24.70 -3.83
CA GLY A 360 -4.47 25.44 -4.04
C GLY A 360 -5.56 24.71 -4.83
N THR A 361 -5.32 23.46 -5.31
CA THR A 361 -6.33 22.67 -6.02
C THR A 361 -6.95 21.64 -5.07
N LEU A 362 -8.14 21.95 -4.53
CA LEU A 362 -8.74 21.22 -3.41
C LEU A 362 -9.78 20.15 -3.80
N GLU A 363 -10.24 20.09 -5.03
CA GLU A 363 -11.40 19.26 -5.45
C GLU A 363 -11.34 17.80 -4.98
N LYS A 364 -10.26 17.08 -5.33
CA LYS A 364 -10.10 15.69 -4.91
C LYS A 364 -9.83 15.58 -3.40
N PHE A 365 -9.09 16.52 -2.84
CA PHE A 365 -8.84 16.57 -1.40
C PHE A 365 -10.16 16.72 -0.63
N ASP A 366 -11.01 17.66 -1.00
CA ASP A 366 -12.29 17.91 -0.34
C ASP A 366 -13.23 16.70 -0.45
N THR A 367 -13.20 15.99 -1.59
CA THR A 367 -13.96 14.74 -1.78
C THR A 367 -13.57 13.65 -0.76
N PHE A 368 -12.27 13.46 -0.54
CA PHE A 368 -11.78 12.51 0.47
C PHE A 368 -11.95 13.03 1.89
N ALA A 369 -11.67 14.31 2.14
CA ALA A 369 -11.78 14.93 3.47
C ALA A 369 -13.23 14.97 3.99
N ALA A 370 -14.22 14.97 3.10
CA ALA A 370 -15.63 14.85 3.43
C ALA A 370 -16.03 13.44 3.89
N CYS A 371 -15.23 12.42 3.63
CA CYS A 371 -15.51 11.06 4.10
C CYS A 371 -15.44 10.98 5.63
N LYS A 372 -16.48 10.41 6.22
CA LYS A 372 -16.57 10.21 7.66
C LYS A 372 -15.79 8.96 8.08
N HIS A 373 -14.88 9.13 9.01
CA HIS A 373 -14.11 8.05 9.60
C HIS A 373 -14.55 7.75 11.02
N ILE A 374 -14.53 6.48 11.38
CA ILE A 374 -14.88 6.03 12.74
C ILE A 374 -13.65 6.24 13.63
N LYS A 375 -13.78 7.10 14.63
CA LYS A 375 -12.78 7.26 15.70
C LYS A 375 -13.15 6.35 16.86
N VAL A 376 -12.28 5.39 17.17
CA VAL A 376 -12.54 4.46 18.28
C VAL A 376 -12.16 5.14 19.61
N PRO A 377 -13.11 5.31 20.54
CA PRO A 377 -12.79 5.82 21.87
C PRO A 377 -11.78 4.91 22.55
N MET A 378 -10.80 5.49 23.24
CA MET A 378 -9.69 4.74 23.85
C MET A 378 -8.99 3.76 22.86
N GLY A 379 -8.86 4.15 21.59
CA GLY A 379 -8.33 3.32 20.51
C GLY A 379 -6.95 2.72 20.79
N ASP A 380 -6.12 3.36 21.60
CA ASP A 380 -4.81 2.82 22.01
C ASP A 380 -4.94 1.55 22.87
N VAL A 381 -6.07 1.34 23.55
CA VAL A 381 -6.32 0.19 24.43
C VAL A 381 -7.20 -0.84 23.74
N PHE A 382 -8.30 -0.38 23.11
CA PHE A 382 -9.35 -1.25 22.57
C PHE A 382 -9.33 -1.40 21.06
N GLY A 383 -8.62 -0.53 20.31
CA GLY A 383 -8.65 -0.54 18.86
C GLY A 383 -8.16 -1.85 18.25
N ASN A 384 -6.99 -2.31 18.63
CA ASN A 384 -6.45 -3.59 18.15
C ASN A 384 -7.26 -4.81 18.61
N PRO A 385 -7.69 -4.94 19.89
CA PRO A 385 -8.60 -6.00 20.31
C PRO A 385 -9.91 -6.03 19.52
N MET A 386 -10.56 -4.88 19.31
CA MET A 386 -11.79 -4.81 18.51
C MET A 386 -11.55 -5.21 17.04
N LEU A 387 -10.45 -4.75 16.46
CA LEU A 387 -10.07 -5.13 15.11
C LEU A 387 -9.81 -6.63 14.99
N ALA A 388 -9.08 -7.22 15.95
CA ALA A 388 -8.79 -8.65 16.00
C ALA A 388 -10.07 -9.51 16.13
N VAL A 389 -11.03 -9.11 16.96
CA VAL A 389 -12.33 -9.79 17.10
C VAL A 389 -13.14 -9.70 15.80
N GLY A 390 -13.20 -8.53 15.17
CA GLY A 390 -13.86 -8.34 13.88
C GLY A 390 -13.25 -9.24 12.80
N MET A 391 -11.94 -9.30 12.74
CA MET A 391 -11.22 -10.13 11.76
C MET A 391 -11.40 -11.64 12.02
N TRP A 392 -11.41 -12.05 13.28
CA TRP A 392 -11.73 -13.44 13.65
C TRP A 392 -13.15 -13.82 13.21
N TYR A 393 -14.14 -12.96 13.43
CA TYR A 393 -15.51 -13.15 12.97
C TYR A 393 -15.60 -13.32 11.45
N TYR A 394 -14.97 -12.45 10.67
CA TYR A 394 -14.95 -12.57 9.21
C TYR A 394 -14.21 -13.83 8.74
N GLY A 395 -13.11 -14.20 9.40
CA GLY A 395 -12.39 -15.44 9.10
C GLY A 395 -13.22 -16.70 9.41
N MET A 396 -14.11 -16.67 10.42
CA MET A 396 -15.09 -17.74 10.65
C MET A 396 -16.13 -17.80 9.53
N LEU A 397 -16.69 -16.67 9.12
CA LEU A 397 -17.67 -16.64 8.02
C LEU A 397 -17.11 -17.19 6.71
N GLU A 398 -15.83 -16.93 6.42
CA GLU A 398 -15.15 -17.45 5.23
C GLU A 398 -14.98 -18.97 5.25
N LYS A 399 -14.80 -19.58 6.43
CA LYS A 399 -14.73 -21.05 6.58
C LYS A 399 -16.07 -21.74 6.38
N LEU A 400 -17.17 -21.01 6.61
CA LEU A 400 -18.55 -21.50 6.47
C LEU A 400 -19.09 -21.34 5.03
N ARG A 401 -18.46 -20.55 4.20
CA ARG A 401 -18.73 -20.37 2.76
C ARG A 401 -17.82 -21.25 1.92
#